data_497b326acd63ff8f3fdda39afa272ea4
#
_entry.id   497b326acd63ff8f3fdda39afa272ea4
#
_cell.length_a   1.000
_cell.length_b   1.000
_cell.length_c   1.000
_cell.angle_alpha   90.00
_cell.angle_beta   90.00
_cell.angle_gamma   90.00
#
_symmetry.space_group_name_H-M   'P 1'
#
loop_
_entity.id
_entity.type
_entity.pdbx_description
1 polymer ?
#
loop_
_entity_poly.entity_id
_entity_poly.type
_entity_poly.pdbx_seq_one_letter_code
_entity_poly.pdbx_strand_id
1 'polypeptide(L)'
;MLVLTACAKKESATTSTKSGKPLIVIYGDYKCPYCKELDEKVMPKLRKHYIDNHKAEYQFVNLAFLGKDSIVGSRASHAVLMYAPKSFLDFQKQLFAAQQDENKEWLTEAVLDKQIKNLHLDKDTENKIIKDYKTKDSKSWKAAEKDKKIAKDNHIKTTPTAFINGEKVEDPYDYESYEKLLKDKIK
;
A
#
# COMPACT_ATOMS: atom_id res chain seq x y z
N MET A 1 40.38 -22.83 -0.16
CA MET A 1 39.13 -22.60 0.61
C MET A 1 38.42 -21.38 -0.01
N LEU A 2 37.49 -21.60 -0.95
CA LEU A 2 36.73 -20.50 -1.58
C LEU A 2 35.65 -20.05 -0.63
N VAL A 3 35.74 -18.83 -0.09
CA VAL A 3 34.68 -18.18 0.62
C VAL A 3 33.67 -17.65 -0.43
N LEU A 4 32.58 -18.39 -0.64
CA LEU A 4 31.44 -17.92 -1.41
C LEU A 4 30.73 -16.85 -0.58
N THR A 5 31.11 -15.58 -0.80
CA THR A 5 30.33 -14.44 -0.27
C THR A 5 29.02 -14.38 -1.06
N ALA A 6 27.97 -14.98 -0.52
CA ALA A 6 26.63 -14.80 -1.03
C ALA A 6 26.24 -13.33 -0.82
N CYS A 7 26.36 -12.51 -1.85
CA CYS A 7 25.76 -11.16 -1.86
C CYS A 7 24.24 -11.30 -1.78
N ALA A 8 23.70 -11.27 -0.58
CA ALA A 8 22.26 -11.12 -0.40
C ALA A 8 21.85 -9.78 -1.04
N LYS A 9 21.00 -9.83 -2.05
CA LYS A 9 20.47 -8.61 -2.69
C LYS A 9 19.69 -7.81 -1.63
N LYS A 10 20.08 -6.55 -1.48
CA LYS A 10 19.49 -5.64 -0.51
C LYS A 10 18.06 -5.28 -0.95
N GLU A 11 17.12 -5.21 0.01
CA GLU A 11 15.80 -4.64 -0.21
C GLU A 11 15.92 -3.20 -0.73
N SER A 12 15.07 -2.83 -1.66
CA SER A 12 15.06 -1.50 -2.25
C SER A 12 13.62 -1.04 -2.56
N ALA A 13 13.47 0.20 -3.02
CA ALA A 13 12.18 0.74 -3.43
C ALA A 13 12.33 1.74 -4.57
N THR A 14 11.22 2.14 -5.19
CA THR A 14 11.18 3.27 -6.12
C THR A 14 11.69 4.52 -5.43
N THR A 15 12.60 5.26 -6.08
CA THR A 15 13.38 6.32 -5.45
C THR A 15 12.94 7.73 -5.82
N SER A 16 12.00 7.91 -6.75
CA SER A 16 11.66 9.24 -7.26
C SER A 16 10.21 9.38 -7.66
N THR A 17 9.69 10.59 -7.51
CA THR A 17 8.41 11.04 -8.06
C THR A 17 8.63 11.99 -9.24
N LYS A 18 7.62 12.12 -10.10
CA LYS A 18 7.65 13.13 -11.18
C LYS A 18 7.55 14.55 -10.65
N SER A 19 7.01 14.74 -9.45
CA SER A 19 6.81 16.04 -8.81
C SER A 19 8.07 16.56 -8.10
N GLY A 20 9.10 15.74 -7.93
CA GLY A 20 10.28 16.04 -7.13
C GLY A 20 10.04 15.99 -5.61
N LYS A 21 8.83 15.66 -5.16
CA LYS A 21 8.51 15.49 -3.75
C LYS A 21 9.03 14.15 -3.22
N PRO A 22 9.31 14.04 -1.91
CA PRO A 22 9.63 12.75 -1.31
C PRO A 22 8.51 11.73 -1.55
N LEU A 23 8.89 10.49 -1.85
CA LEU A 23 7.98 9.36 -2.01
C LEU A 23 8.07 8.44 -0.81
N ILE A 24 6.97 8.30 -0.10
CA ILE A 24 6.77 7.30 0.95
C ILE A 24 6.23 6.04 0.27
N VAL A 25 6.97 4.94 0.34
CA VAL A 25 6.53 3.63 -0.17
C VAL A 25 6.36 2.67 1.00
N ILE A 26 5.16 2.13 1.16
CA ILE A 26 4.88 1.08 2.13
C ILE A 26 4.55 -0.22 1.40
N TYR A 27 5.36 -1.22 1.64
CA TYR A 27 5.11 -2.60 1.22
C TYR A 27 4.32 -3.30 2.30
N GLY A 28 3.14 -3.80 1.95
CA GLY A 28 2.21 -4.37 2.92
C GLY A 28 1.34 -5.48 2.34
N ASP A 29 0.41 -5.95 3.16
CA ASP A 29 -0.68 -6.82 2.76
C ASP A 29 -1.91 -6.45 3.58
N TYR A 30 -3.08 -6.35 2.93
CA TYR A 30 -4.31 -6.01 3.64
C TYR A 30 -4.74 -7.02 4.69
N LYS A 31 -4.20 -8.23 4.65
CA LYS A 31 -4.43 -9.26 5.66
C LYS A 31 -3.42 -9.24 6.81
N CYS A 32 -2.32 -8.51 6.67
CA CYS A 32 -1.25 -8.48 7.66
C CYS A 32 -1.66 -7.65 8.90
N PRO A 33 -1.72 -8.24 10.11
CA PRO A 33 -2.08 -7.52 11.33
C PRO A 33 -1.07 -6.42 11.68
N TYR A 34 0.19 -6.64 11.38
CA TYR A 34 1.26 -5.66 11.55
C TYR A 34 1.14 -4.45 10.61
N CYS A 35 0.58 -4.65 9.40
CA CYS A 35 0.27 -3.54 8.49
C CYS A 35 -0.89 -2.69 9.02
N LYS A 36 -1.89 -3.32 9.66
CA LYS A 36 -2.95 -2.61 10.36
C LYS A 36 -2.39 -1.77 11.51
N GLU A 37 -1.47 -2.31 12.29
CA GLU A 37 -0.81 -1.58 13.38
C GLU A 37 -0.10 -0.32 12.87
N LEU A 38 0.64 -0.41 11.76
CA LEU A 38 1.25 0.74 11.09
C LEU A 38 0.19 1.76 10.64
N ASP A 39 -0.90 1.29 10.01
CA ASP A 39 -1.99 2.16 9.55
C ASP A 39 -2.65 2.91 10.72
N GLU A 40 -2.82 2.28 11.85
CA GLU A 40 -3.42 2.89 13.04
C GLU A 40 -2.47 3.87 13.76
N LYS A 41 -1.18 3.54 13.89
CA LYS A 41 -0.22 4.31 14.70
C LYS A 41 0.48 5.42 13.93
N VAL A 42 0.81 5.18 12.66
CA VAL A 42 1.73 6.04 11.88
C VAL A 42 0.99 6.82 10.79
N MET A 43 0.11 6.17 10.04
CA MET A 43 -0.56 6.79 8.90
C MET A 43 -1.34 8.08 9.24
N PRO A 44 -2.04 8.21 10.39
CA PRO A 44 -2.74 9.46 10.72
C PRO A 44 -1.81 10.66 10.80
N LYS A 45 -0.59 10.48 11.34
CA LYS A 45 0.42 11.55 11.42
C LYS A 45 1.05 11.83 10.06
N LEU A 46 1.38 10.80 9.27
CA LEU A 46 1.90 10.97 7.91
C LEU A 46 0.90 11.69 7.00
N ARG A 47 -0.37 11.33 7.06
CA ARG A 47 -1.44 12.04 6.34
C ARG A 47 -1.48 13.50 6.73
N LYS A 48 -1.66 13.78 8.02
CA LYS A 48 -1.82 15.15 8.55
C LYS A 48 -0.65 16.06 8.22
N HIS A 49 0.59 15.57 8.33
CA HIS A 49 1.77 16.43 8.26
C HIS A 49 2.40 16.49 6.86
N TYR A 50 2.18 15.47 6.03
CA TYR A 50 2.90 15.33 4.76
C TYR A 50 2.00 15.03 3.55
N ILE A 51 1.12 14.02 3.62
CA ILE A 51 0.42 13.53 2.43
C ILE A 51 -0.74 14.46 2.06
N ASP A 52 -1.65 14.74 3.00
CA ASP A 52 -2.84 15.58 2.76
C ASP A 52 -2.45 17.04 2.48
N ASN A 53 -1.27 17.48 2.95
CA ASN A 53 -0.67 18.79 2.66
C ASN A 53 0.20 18.80 1.38
N HIS A 54 0.21 17.71 0.62
CA HIS A 54 0.98 17.57 -0.62
C HIS A 54 2.49 17.83 -0.49
N LYS A 55 3.07 17.61 0.70
CA LYS A 55 4.52 17.72 0.95
C LYS A 55 5.27 16.44 0.57
N ALA A 56 4.60 15.29 0.58
CA ALA A 56 5.13 14.01 0.14
C ALA A 56 4.07 13.27 -0.70
N GLU A 57 4.53 12.40 -1.58
CA GLU A 57 3.70 11.42 -2.27
C GLU A 57 3.68 10.08 -1.50
N TYR A 58 2.64 9.31 -1.70
CA TYR A 58 2.44 8.04 -1.03
C TYR A 58 2.14 6.93 -2.03
N GLN A 59 2.76 5.78 -1.83
CA GLN A 59 2.48 4.56 -2.58
C GLN A 59 2.37 3.38 -1.62
N PHE A 60 1.30 2.62 -1.75
CA PHE A 60 1.16 1.31 -1.11
C PHE A 60 1.39 0.23 -2.16
N VAL A 61 2.29 -0.71 -1.88
CA VAL A 61 2.61 -1.86 -2.74
C VAL A 61 2.14 -3.10 -2.02
N ASN A 62 1.09 -3.74 -2.53
CA ASN A 62 0.52 -4.93 -1.90
C ASN A 62 1.23 -6.19 -2.36
N LEU A 63 1.88 -6.90 -1.44
CA LEU A 63 2.55 -8.18 -1.71
C LEU A 63 1.55 -9.29 -2.07
N ALA A 64 0.34 -9.22 -1.53
CA ALA A 64 -0.75 -10.17 -1.76
C ALA A 64 -0.31 -11.65 -1.57
N PHE A 65 0.35 -11.95 -0.44
CA PHE A 65 0.92 -13.28 -0.17
C PHE A 65 0.26 -14.00 1.03
N LEU A 66 -0.59 -13.30 1.80
CA LEU A 66 -1.25 -13.85 2.99
C LEU A 66 -2.62 -14.50 2.68
N GLY A 67 -2.73 -15.16 1.55
CA GLY A 67 -3.93 -15.88 1.15
C GLY A 67 -4.40 -15.55 -0.26
N LYS A 68 -5.30 -16.39 -0.79
CA LYS A 68 -5.82 -16.25 -2.15
C LYS A 68 -6.68 -14.99 -2.35
N ASP A 69 -7.29 -14.53 -1.27
CA ASP A 69 -8.16 -13.35 -1.24
C ASP A 69 -7.37 -12.03 -1.14
N SER A 70 -6.12 -12.05 -0.68
CA SER A 70 -5.32 -10.83 -0.54
C SER A 70 -5.18 -10.05 -1.85
N ILE A 71 -5.03 -10.73 -3.00
CA ILE A 71 -4.94 -10.08 -4.30
C ILE A 71 -6.25 -9.37 -4.69
N VAL A 72 -7.41 -9.84 -4.20
CA VAL A 72 -8.70 -9.19 -4.50
C VAL A 72 -8.77 -7.83 -3.82
N GLY A 73 -8.29 -7.73 -2.57
CA GLY A 73 -8.12 -6.44 -1.86
C GLY A 73 -7.21 -5.48 -2.61
N SER A 74 -6.09 -5.98 -3.17
CA SER A 74 -5.19 -5.19 -3.99
C SER A 74 -5.87 -4.63 -5.24
N ARG A 75 -6.66 -5.45 -5.95
CA ARG A 75 -7.42 -5.01 -7.14
C ARG A 75 -8.41 -3.91 -6.80
N ALA A 76 -9.21 -4.09 -5.74
CA ALA A 76 -10.16 -3.08 -5.29
C ALA A 76 -9.45 -1.76 -4.91
N SER A 77 -8.34 -1.84 -4.21
CA SER A 77 -7.51 -0.70 -3.82
C SER A 77 -7.00 0.07 -5.05
N HIS A 78 -6.46 -0.62 -6.05
CA HIS A 78 -6.04 0.02 -7.30
C HIS A 78 -7.19 0.63 -8.08
N ALA A 79 -8.38 0.00 -8.10
CA ALA A 79 -9.55 0.58 -8.75
C ALA A 79 -9.99 1.88 -8.04
N VAL A 80 -10.00 1.90 -6.70
CA VAL A 80 -10.28 3.14 -5.95
C VAL A 80 -9.23 4.21 -6.27
N LEU A 81 -7.94 3.86 -6.27
CA LEU A 81 -6.87 4.81 -6.61
C LEU A 81 -7.02 5.39 -8.01
N MET A 82 -7.50 4.61 -9.00
CA MET A 82 -7.66 5.05 -10.38
C MET A 82 -8.88 5.95 -10.59
N TYR A 83 -9.99 5.66 -9.95
CA TYR A 83 -11.28 6.32 -10.23
C TYR A 83 -11.67 7.34 -9.15
N ALA A 84 -11.14 7.19 -7.93
CA ALA A 84 -11.39 8.07 -6.80
C ALA A 84 -10.11 8.28 -5.95
N PRO A 85 -9.03 8.85 -6.52
CA PRO A 85 -7.71 8.92 -5.85
C PRO A 85 -7.74 9.64 -4.50
N LYS A 86 -8.61 10.62 -4.32
CA LYS A 86 -8.78 11.34 -3.05
C LYS A 86 -9.33 10.46 -1.92
N SER A 87 -10.06 9.40 -2.26
CA SER A 87 -10.66 8.46 -1.31
C SER A 87 -9.78 7.23 -1.05
N PHE A 88 -8.61 7.14 -1.69
CA PHE A 88 -7.75 5.96 -1.59
C PHE A 88 -7.29 5.67 -0.16
N LEU A 89 -6.81 6.68 0.57
CA LEU A 89 -6.33 6.49 1.94
C LEU A 89 -7.48 6.19 2.92
N ASP A 90 -8.68 6.69 2.66
CA ASP A 90 -9.85 6.35 3.46
C ASP A 90 -10.30 4.91 3.19
N PHE A 91 -10.24 4.47 1.93
CA PHE A 91 -10.48 3.06 1.58
C PHE A 91 -9.46 2.13 2.23
N GLN A 92 -8.17 2.47 2.17
CA GLN A 92 -7.11 1.70 2.83
C GLN A 92 -7.38 1.55 4.33
N LYS A 93 -7.65 2.67 5.01
CA LYS A 93 -8.01 2.69 6.44
C LYS A 93 -9.21 1.79 6.73
N GLN A 94 -10.27 1.85 5.91
CA GLN A 94 -11.45 1.02 6.07
C GLN A 94 -11.13 -0.48 5.91
N LEU A 95 -10.28 -0.85 4.96
CA LEU A 95 -9.87 -2.25 4.78
C LEU A 95 -9.10 -2.76 6.00
N PHE A 96 -8.14 -2.00 6.52
CA PHE A 96 -7.42 -2.39 7.73
C PHE A 96 -8.35 -2.44 8.95
N ALA A 97 -9.28 -1.50 9.09
CA ALA A 97 -10.27 -1.54 10.16
C ALA A 97 -11.22 -2.76 10.08
N ALA A 98 -11.54 -3.21 8.86
CA ALA A 98 -12.39 -4.38 8.61
C ALA A 98 -11.65 -5.72 8.72
N GLN A 99 -10.34 -5.70 9.00
CA GLN A 99 -9.49 -6.88 9.03
C GLN A 99 -10.01 -7.92 10.03
N GLN A 100 -10.01 -9.17 9.58
CA GLN A 100 -10.37 -10.35 10.35
C GLN A 100 -9.13 -11.23 10.55
N ASP A 101 -9.32 -12.47 11.01
CA ASP A 101 -8.26 -13.46 11.15
C ASP A 101 -7.54 -13.66 9.80
N GLU A 102 -6.23 -13.46 9.79
CA GLU A 102 -5.39 -13.52 8.58
C GLU A 102 -5.41 -14.90 7.90
N ASN A 103 -5.72 -15.96 8.65
CA ASN A 103 -5.80 -17.32 8.14
C ASN A 103 -7.14 -17.63 7.45
N LYS A 104 -8.15 -16.76 7.56
CA LYS A 104 -9.45 -16.90 6.91
C LYS A 104 -9.52 -16.09 5.62
N GLU A 105 -10.26 -16.59 4.65
CA GLU A 105 -10.62 -15.82 3.46
C GLU A 105 -11.72 -14.82 3.84
N TRP A 106 -11.38 -13.55 3.97
CA TRP A 106 -12.33 -12.50 4.36
C TRP A 106 -12.40 -11.32 3.38
N LEU A 107 -11.39 -11.13 2.53
CA LEU A 107 -11.39 -10.10 1.48
C LEU A 107 -12.27 -10.52 0.29
N THR A 108 -13.54 -10.76 0.59
CA THR A 108 -14.54 -11.17 -0.40
C THR A 108 -15.08 -9.95 -1.16
N GLU A 109 -15.65 -10.19 -2.34
CA GLU A 109 -16.32 -9.12 -3.11
C GLU A 109 -17.39 -8.40 -2.28
N ALA A 110 -18.15 -9.11 -1.45
CA ALA A 110 -19.18 -8.52 -0.60
C ALA A 110 -18.59 -7.53 0.42
N VAL A 111 -17.44 -7.87 1.03
CA VAL A 111 -16.72 -6.99 1.95
C VAL A 111 -16.20 -5.77 1.20
N LEU A 112 -15.55 -5.96 0.05
CA LEU A 112 -14.96 -4.89 -0.74
C LEU A 112 -16.02 -3.95 -1.30
N ASP A 113 -17.13 -4.47 -1.83
CA ASP A 113 -18.26 -3.65 -2.29
C ASP A 113 -18.83 -2.80 -1.16
N LYS A 114 -18.94 -3.36 0.06
CA LYS A 114 -19.38 -2.61 1.24
C LYS A 114 -18.41 -1.46 1.56
N GLN A 115 -17.10 -1.72 1.55
CA GLN A 115 -16.12 -0.67 1.84
C GLN A 115 -16.10 0.42 0.75
N ILE A 116 -16.28 0.05 -0.54
CA ILE A 116 -16.39 1.02 -1.63
C ILE A 116 -17.64 1.89 -1.45
N LYS A 117 -18.79 1.31 -1.11
CA LYS A 117 -20.03 2.06 -0.83
C LYS A 117 -19.89 3.03 0.34
N ASN A 118 -19.14 2.64 1.38
CA ASN A 118 -18.86 3.49 2.54
C ASN A 118 -17.99 4.72 2.22
N LEU A 119 -17.43 4.82 1.01
CA LEU A 119 -16.73 6.02 0.55
C LEU A 119 -17.68 7.13 0.10
N HIS A 120 -19.00 6.84 -0.01
CA HIS A 120 -20.06 7.78 -0.41
C HIS A 120 -19.76 8.53 -1.72
N LEU A 121 -19.20 7.81 -2.69
CA LEU A 121 -18.92 8.32 -4.04
C LEU A 121 -20.21 8.49 -4.83
N ASP A 122 -20.14 9.26 -5.92
CA ASP A 122 -21.24 9.24 -6.90
C ASP A 122 -21.40 7.82 -7.48
N LYS A 123 -22.64 7.51 -7.90
CA LYS A 123 -23.01 6.15 -8.33
C LYS A 123 -22.23 5.66 -9.55
N ASP A 124 -21.88 6.55 -10.46
CA ASP A 124 -21.13 6.20 -11.67
C ASP A 124 -19.69 5.82 -11.32
N THR A 125 -19.05 6.58 -10.43
CA THR A 125 -17.69 6.28 -9.93
C THR A 125 -17.68 4.98 -9.14
N GLU A 126 -18.65 4.77 -8.23
CA GLU A 126 -18.81 3.52 -7.47
C GLU A 126 -18.91 2.31 -8.43
N ASN A 127 -19.81 2.40 -9.41
CA ASN A 127 -20.01 1.33 -10.38
C ASN A 127 -18.76 1.04 -11.24
N LYS A 128 -18.01 2.08 -11.63
CA LYS A 128 -16.74 1.93 -12.36
C LYS A 128 -15.70 1.18 -11.52
N ILE A 129 -15.55 1.53 -10.25
CA ILE A 129 -14.63 0.86 -9.31
C ILE A 129 -15.00 -0.62 -9.18
N ILE A 130 -16.28 -0.90 -8.87
CA ILE A 130 -16.77 -2.27 -8.67
C ILE A 130 -16.60 -3.11 -9.93
N LYS A 131 -16.93 -2.57 -11.09
CA LYS A 131 -16.77 -3.26 -12.37
C LYS A 131 -15.30 -3.54 -12.69
N ASP A 132 -14.41 -2.57 -12.49
CA ASP A 132 -13.00 -2.71 -12.84
C ASP A 132 -12.33 -3.79 -11.98
N TYR A 133 -12.44 -3.74 -10.63
CA TYR A 133 -11.74 -4.70 -9.80
C TYR A 133 -12.25 -6.15 -9.94
N LYS A 134 -13.50 -6.34 -10.39
CA LYS A 134 -14.09 -7.67 -10.64
C LYS A 134 -13.79 -8.20 -12.05
N THR A 135 -13.42 -7.32 -12.97
CA THR A 135 -13.17 -7.71 -14.36
C THR A 135 -11.75 -8.25 -14.51
N LYS A 136 -11.64 -9.52 -14.93
CA LYS A 136 -10.35 -10.13 -15.22
C LYS A 136 -9.57 -9.31 -16.26
N ASP A 137 -8.25 -9.18 -16.05
CA ASP A 137 -7.33 -8.45 -16.93
C ASP A 137 -7.64 -6.95 -17.09
N SER A 138 -8.46 -6.38 -16.20
CA SER A 138 -8.70 -4.94 -16.10
C SER A 138 -7.44 -4.16 -15.73
N LYS A 139 -7.57 -2.83 -15.67
CA LYS A 139 -6.44 -1.98 -15.26
C LYS A 139 -6.03 -2.23 -13.81
N SER A 140 -6.99 -2.34 -12.89
CA SER A 140 -6.69 -2.61 -11.48
C SER A 140 -6.13 -4.02 -11.27
N TRP A 141 -6.60 -4.99 -12.03
CA TRP A 141 -6.08 -6.34 -12.02
C TRP A 141 -4.59 -6.38 -12.39
N LYS A 142 -4.24 -5.74 -13.51
CA LYS A 142 -2.84 -5.63 -13.96
C LYS A 142 -1.97 -4.85 -12.98
N ALA A 143 -2.51 -3.82 -12.34
CA ALA A 143 -1.80 -3.05 -11.33
C ALA A 143 -1.49 -3.88 -10.08
N ALA A 144 -2.44 -4.70 -9.61
CA ALA A 144 -2.23 -5.61 -8.49
C ALA A 144 -1.15 -6.66 -8.77
N GLU A 145 -1.13 -7.24 -9.97
CA GLU A 145 -0.06 -8.15 -10.37
C GLU A 145 1.31 -7.43 -10.49
N LYS A 146 1.31 -6.16 -10.91
CA LYS A 146 2.52 -5.35 -10.96
C LYS A 146 3.10 -5.10 -9.57
N ASP A 147 2.27 -4.90 -8.55
CA ASP A 147 2.74 -4.74 -7.16
C ASP A 147 3.50 -5.97 -6.69
N LYS A 148 2.98 -7.17 -6.94
CA LYS A 148 3.68 -8.41 -6.61
C LYS A 148 5.04 -8.51 -7.29
N LYS A 149 5.09 -8.08 -8.57
CA LYS A 149 6.36 -8.04 -9.31
C LYS A 149 7.32 -7.02 -8.72
N ILE A 150 6.85 -5.81 -8.39
CA ILE A 150 7.66 -4.75 -7.76
C ILE A 150 8.25 -5.26 -6.43
N ALA A 151 7.44 -5.87 -5.57
CA ALA A 151 7.90 -6.41 -4.29
C ALA A 151 8.98 -7.49 -4.49
N LYS A 152 8.78 -8.40 -5.46
CA LYS A 152 9.74 -9.43 -5.80
C LYS A 152 11.06 -8.85 -6.34
N ASP A 153 10.98 -7.93 -7.29
CA ASP A 153 12.15 -7.31 -7.92
C ASP A 153 12.96 -6.49 -6.90
N ASN A 154 12.29 -5.90 -5.92
CA ASN A 154 12.90 -5.16 -4.82
C ASN A 154 13.29 -6.04 -3.62
N HIS A 155 13.14 -7.35 -3.73
CA HIS A 155 13.52 -8.35 -2.73
C HIS A 155 12.82 -8.18 -1.37
N ILE A 156 11.63 -7.59 -1.36
CA ILE A 156 10.84 -7.42 -0.13
C ILE A 156 10.33 -8.77 0.36
N LYS A 157 10.62 -9.10 1.61
CA LYS A 157 10.30 -10.41 2.21
C LYS A 157 9.32 -10.33 3.38
N THR A 158 9.19 -9.15 3.97
CA THR A 158 8.39 -8.94 5.18
C THR A 158 7.48 -7.73 5.02
N THR A 159 6.34 -7.75 5.74
CA THR A 159 5.40 -6.64 5.81
C THR A 159 5.09 -6.30 7.26
N PRO A 160 4.94 -5.00 7.59
CA PRO A 160 5.21 -3.87 6.71
C PRO A 160 6.71 -3.61 6.52
N THR A 161 7.12 -3.16 5.33
CA THR A 161 8.44 -2.59 5.07
C THR A 161 8.24 -1.22 4.44
N ALA A 162 8.89 -0.18 4.95
CA ALA A 162 8.71 1.19 4.50
C ALA A 162 10.00 1.81 4.00
N PHE A 163 9.87 2.70 2.98
CA PHE A 163 10.98 3.46 2.41
C PHE A 163 10.57 4.91 2.15
N ILE A 164 11.55 5.81 2.20
CA ILE A 164 11.40 7.20 1.77
C ILE A 164 12.50 7.51 0.75
N ASN A 165 12.13 7.77 -0.50
CA ASN A 165 13.07 7.94 -1.62
C ASN A 165 14.11 6.80 -1.72
N GLY A 166 13.70 5.56 -1.49
CA GLY A 166 14.57 4.38 -1.54
C GLY A 166 15.41 4.15 -0.29
N GLU A 167 15.35 5.00 0.71
CA GLU A 167 15.98 4.81 2.00
C GLU A 167 15.01 4.09 2.95
N LYS A 168 15.44 2.96 3.51
CA LYS A 168 14.60 2.14 4.37
C LYS A 168 14.34 2.84 5.70
N VAL A 169 13.08 2.89 6.11
CA VAL A 169 12.67 3.34 7.44
C VAL A 169 13.11 2.29 8.46
N GLU A 170 13.78 2.71 9.52
CA GLU A 170 14.38 1.81 10.52
C GLU A 170 13.32 1.06 11.32
N ASP A 171 12.37 1.81 11.89
CA ASP A 171 11.20 1.25 12.58
C ASP A 171 9.91 1.70 11.86
N PRO A 172 9.19 0.80 11.17
CA PRO A 172 7.97 1.16 10.47
C PRO A 172 6.80 1.52 11.39
N TYR A 173 6.88 1.27 12.70
CA TYR A 173 5.84 1.62 13.68
C TYR A 173 6.13 2.92 14.42
N ASP A 174 7.33 3.48 14.24
CA ASP A 174 7.73 4.74 14.85
C ASP A 174 7.62 5.89 13.84
N TYR A 175 6.74 6.85 14.12
CA TYR A 175 6.55 8.03 13.27
C TYR A 175 7.83 8.89 13.16
N GLU A 176 8.65 8.96 14.20
CA GLU A 176 9.87 9.79 14.20
C GLU A 176 10.90 9.26 13.20
N SER A 177 10.93 7.94 12.98
CA SER A 177 11.75 7.31 11.93
C SER A 177 11.40 7.80 10.52
N TYR A 178 10.12 8.05 10.24
CA TYR A 178 9.68 8.65 8.97
C TYR A 178 9.98 10.15 8.94
N GLU A 179 9.67 10.84 10.01
CA GLU A 179 9.81 12.30 10.11
C GLU A 179 11.26 12.74 9.88
N LYS A 180 12.22 12.04 10.46
CA LYS A 180 13.65 12.27 10.27
C LYS A 180 14.04 12.24 8.79
N LEU A 181 13.66 11.17 8.08
CA LEU A 181 13.96 11.02 6.66
C LEU A 181 13.22 12.06 5.79
N LEU A 182 11.97 12.39 6.14
CA LEU A 182 11.18 13.36 5.39
C LEU A 182 11.71 14.79 5.53
N LYS A 183 12.11 15.20 6.74
CA LYS A 183 12.68 16.54 6.99
C LYS A 183 13.97 16.78 6.17
N ASP A 184 14.79 15.76 6.03
CA ASP A 184 16.03 15.85 5.24
C ASP A 184 15.77 16.01 3.74
N LYS A 185 14.60 15.59 3.25
CA LYS A 185 14.24 15.54 1.83
C LYS A 185 13.27 16.65 1.39
N ILE A 186 12.63 17.31 2.34
CA ILE A 186 11.75 18.46 2.07
C ILE A 186 12.60 19.74 2.27
N LYS A 187 12.98 20.37 1.18
CA LYS A 187 13.66 21.66 1.18
C LYS A 187 12.67 22.79 1.08
#